data_7b56ccaa979b67a5a950fe673937d90b
#
_entry.id   7b56ccaa979b67a5a950fe673937d90b
#
_cell.length_a   1.000
_cell.length_b   1.000
_cell.length_c   1.000
_cell.angle_alpha   90.00
_cell.angle_beta   90.00
_cell.angle_gamma   90.00
#
_symmetry.space_group_name_H-M   'P 1'
#
loop_
_entity.id
_entity.type
_entity.pdbx_description
1 polymer ?
#
loop_
_entity_poly.entity_id
_entity_poly.type
_entity_poly.pdbx_seq_one_letter_code
_entity_poly.pdbx_strand_id
1 'polypeptide(L)'
;MPAPRPRLQQIARVLAQRVDSWVNTLTGVGTATGKTNVAFVPNQNELLSLVDCENLYNFDGVAARICDAVPVNALRGGFTVSTGDAEVESAIHAALDALNATERATRAWTWGRLYGGGALYLGIDDGLPPEEPVDEARIRALRWMVDVDRRDLYPMTWETDDASPRFGQPDTYRLTRMGGTASETVTVHHTRIVRFEGVTPTRRRRLLLQGWGESVLQRAYMEMQAMRGAFAAAGVLIQEASQGVLKIKDLMDLMAADTDDVIRRRLSLMDESRSVARSLLLDADGESYERVETGALTGVADIMDRMVLLLSATTGIPVTILMGKSPAGLNATGESDIRAWYDTIAADREKMLRSRLERVVRLALISREGPTGGREPSGWKVQFPSLWQSTPSEEADLRAKVATTDAMYIDKGVLTPEEVALSRFRKEGWSAETTVDLDARRAAQEADAAAAAQHAGG
;
A
#
# COMPACT_ATOMS: atom_id res chain seq x y z
N MET A 1 -35.91 -60.72 33.14
CA MET A 1 -35.16 -60.36 31.92
C MET A 1 -35.69 -59.05 31.46
N PRO A 2 -34.88 -58.01 31.40
CA PRO A 2 -35.29 -56.72 30.88
C PRO A 2 -35.23 -56.68 29.38
N ALA A 3 -36.27 -56.20 28.74
CA ALA A 3 -36.44 -56.04 27.31
C ALA A 3 -35.53 -54.98 26.73
N PRO A 4 -35.24 -55.06 25.43
CA PRO A 4 -34.17 -54.34 24.79
C PRO A 4 -34.50 -52.84 24.60
N ARG A 5 -33.46 -52.00 24.70
CA ARG A 5 -33.46 -50.57 24.45
C ARG A 5 -33.04 -50.21 23.01
N PRO A 6 -33.74 -50.62 21.93
CA PRO A 6 -33.34 -50.22 20.58
C PRO A 6 -33.94 -48.87 20.14
N ARG A 7 -35.03 -48.41 20.78
CA ARG A 7 -35.73 -47.20 20.36
C ARG A 7 -34.98 -45.89 20.67
N LEU A 8 -34.30 -45.81 21.82
CA LEU A 8 -33.57 -44.60 22.19
C LEU A 8 -32.33 -44.36 21.34
N GLN A 9 -31.62 -45.43 20.97
CA GLN A 9 -30.44 -45.30 20.08
C GLN A 9 -30.82 -45.00 18.62
N GLN A 10 -31.96 -45.52 18.14
CA GLN A 10 -32.51 -45.15 16.84
C GLN A 10 -33.04 -43.71 16.83
N ILE A 11 -33.73 -43.27 17.85
CA ILE A 11 -34.20 -41.89 18.02
C ILE A 11 -32.99 -40.93 18.11
N ALA A 12 -31.97 -41.29 18.89
CA ALA A 12 -30.73 -40.49 18.97
C ALA A 12 -29.99 -40.43 17.63
N ARG A 13 -29.94 -41.53 16.85
CA ARG A 13 -29.38 -41.51 15.48
C ARG A 13 -30.19 -40.69 14.50
N VAL A 14 -31.52 -40.76 14.54
CA VAL A 14 -32.41 -39.98 13.70
C VAL A 14 -32.37 -38.50 14.08
N LEU A 15 -32.26 -38.17 15.37
CA LEU A 15 -32.06 -36.79 15.81
C LEU A 15 -30.68 -36.27 15.47
N ALA A 16 -29.60 -37.07 15.60
CA ALA A 16 -28.27 -36.70 15.15
C ALA A 16 -28.22 -36.47 13.62
N GLN A 17 -28.85 -37.33 12.82
CA GLN A 17 -28.96 -37.15 11.38
C GLN A 17 -29.83 -35.94 10.98
N ARG A 18 -30.84 -35.59 11.77
CA ARG A 18 -31.69 -34.41 11.52
C ARG A 18 -31.06 -33.10 11.95
N VAL A 19 -30.19 -33.10 12.95
CA VAL A 19 -29.46 -31.91 13.38
C VAL A 19 -28.37 -31.54 12.35
N ASP A 20 -27.84 -32.53 11.62
CA ASP A 20 -26.85 -32.27 10.57
C ASP A 20 -27.43 -31.77 9.21
N SER A 21 -28.76 -31.75 9.07
CA SER A 21 -29.40 -31.38 7.78
C SER A 21 -30.02 -29.98 7.71
N TRP A 22 -29.92 -29.18 8.75
CA TRP A 22 -30.37 -27.78 8.71
C TRP A 22 -29.25 -26.89 8.13
N VAL A 23 -29.18 -26.91 6.84
CA VAL A 23 -28.30 -26.01 6.07
C VAL A 23 -29.16 -24.94 5.42
N ASN A 24 -28.94 -23.69 5.75
CA ASN A 24 -29.50 -22.58 4.99
C ASN A 24 -28.65 -22.44 3.71
N THR A 25 -29.22 -22.87 2.59
CA THR A 25 -28.55 -22.87 1.28
C THR A 25 -28.24 -21.46 0.76
N LEU A 26 -28.95 -20.43 1.25
CA LEU A 26 -28.70 -19.04 0.88
C LEU A 26 -27.57 -18.40 1.69
N THR A 27 -27.54 -18.63 2.99
CA THR A 27 -26.56 -17.99 3.89
C THR A 27 -25.37 -18.90 4.19
N GLY A 28 -25.41 -20.16 3.79
CA GLY A 28 -24.38 -21.15 4.12
C GLY A 28 -24.33 -21.52 5.61
N VAL A 29 -25.26 -21.00 6.44
CA VAL A 29 -25.35 -21.36 7.86
C VAL A 29 -25.66 -22.85 7.98
N GLY A 30 -24.84 -23.57 8.73
CA GLY A 30 -24.93 -25.03 8.86
C GLY A 30 -24.01 -25.80 7.89
N THR A 31 -23.39 -25.15 6.91
CA THR A 31 -22.29 -25.74 6.12
C THR A 31 -20.97 -25.66 6.86
N ALA A 32 -20.00 -26.49 6.51
CA ALA A 32 -18.64 -26.39 7.04
C ALA A 32 -18.02 -25.01 6.78
N THR A 33 -18.34 -24.40 5.65
CA THR A 33 -17.90 -23.04 5.26
C THR A 33 -18.55 -21.94 6.08
N GLY A 34 -19.84 -22.06 6.43
CA GLY A 34 -20.56 -21.06 7.23
C GLY A 34 -20.20 -21.10 8.73
N LYS A 35 -19.77 -22.23 9.23
CA LYS A 35 -19.32 -22.39 10.62
C LYS A 35 -17.86 -21.99 10.83
N THR A 36 -17.05 -21.97 9.79
CA THR A 36 -15.63 -21.63 9.87
C THR A 36 -15.39 -20.18 10.29
N ASN A 37 -16.34 -19.27 10.08
CA ASN A 37 -16.22 -17.89 10.57
C ASN A 37 -16.27 -17.77 12.11
N VAL A 38 -16.78 -18.77 12.82
CA VAL A 38 -16.90 -18.76 14.31
C VAL A 38 -15.80 -19.60 14.96
N ALA A 39 -15.26 -20.59 14.27
CA ALA A 39 -14.23 -21.51 14.78
C ALA A 39 -12.87 -21.28 14.09
N PHE A 40 -12.59 -20.07 13.67
CA PHE A 40 -11.34 -19.77 13.00
C PHE A 40 -10.19 -19.77 14.02
N VAL A 41 -9.62 -20.94 14.22
CA VAL A 41 -8.24 -21.06 14.70
C VAL A 41 -7.38 -20.98 13.44
N PRO A 42 -6.61 -19.90 13.24
CA PRO A 42 -5.74 -19.83 12.10
C PRO A 42 -4.85 -21.05 12.11
N ASN A 43 -4.82 -21.77 11.01
CA ASN A 43 -3.73 -22.72 10.80
C ASN A 43 -2.45 -21.89 10.74
N GLN A 44 -1.80 -21.74 11.90
CA GLN A 44 -0.65 -20.83 12.09
C GLN A 44 0.53 -21.16 11.17
N ASN A 45 0.45 -22.26 10.42
CA ASN A 45 1.47 -22.72 9.48
C ASN A 45 1.13 -22.41 8.02
N GLU A 46 -0.08 -21.93 7.72
CA GLU A 46 -0.48 -21.69 6.35
C GLU A 46 0.01 -20.34 5.87
N LEU A 47 1.00 -20.37 4.98
CA LEU A 47 1.49 -19.21 4.25
C LEU A 47 0.57 -18.95 3.07
N LEU A 48 0.21 -17.69 2.84
CA LEU A 48 -0.37 -17.29 1.57
C LEU A 48 0.58 -17.68 0.46
N SER A 49 0.08 -18.41 -0.52
CA SER A 49 0.86 -18.72 -1.72
C SER A 49 1.10 -17.44 -2.53
N LEU A 50 2.09 -17.46 -3.40
CA LEU A 50 2.36 -16.31 -4.30
C LEU A 50 1.19 -16.06 -5.25
N VAL A 51 0.45 -17.14 -5.62
CA VAL A 51 -0.77 -17.04 -6.42
C VAL A 51 -1.92 -16.40 -5.63
N ASP A 52 -2.08 -16.74 -4.35
CA ASP A 52 -3.09 -16.10 -3.50
C ASP A 52 -2.80 -14.62 -3.33
N CYS A 53 -1.54 -14.24 -3.14
CA CYS A 53 -1.11 -12.84 -3.09
C CYS A 53 -1.47 -12.10 -4.37
N GLU A 54 -1.19 -12.70 -5.54
CA GLU A 54 -1.52 -12.15 -6.84
C GLU A 54 -3.03 -11.96 -7.03
N ASN A 55 -3.81 -13.01 -6.71
CA ASN A 55 -5.27 -12.95 -6.78
C ASN A 55 -5.84 -11.85 -5.88
N LEU A 56 -5.34 -11.76 -4.64
CA LEU A 56 -5.74 -10.70 -3.73
C LEU A 56 -5.42 -9.32 -4.29
N TYR A 57 -4.24 -9.12 -4.84
CA TYR A 57 -3.83 -7.83 -5.40
C TYR A 57 -4.68 -7.44 -6.63
N ASN A 58 -4.95 -8.40 -7.52
CA ASN A 58 -5.68 -8.14 -8.76
C ASN A 58 -7.20 -7.99 -8.57
N PHE A 59 -7.80 -8.67 -7.58
CA PHE A 59 -9.25 -8.74 -7.42
C PHE A 59 -9.77 -8.09 -6.14
N ASP A 60 -8.90 -7.66 -5.22
CA ASP A 60 -9.29 -6.99 -3.99
C ASP A 60 -8.65 -5.61 -3.88
N GLY A 61 -9.45 -4.57 -4.06
CA GLY A 61 -8.99 -3.18 -3.96
C GLY A 61 -8.40 -2.80 -2.60
N VAL A 62 -8.84 -3.45 -1.49
CA VAL A 62 -8.26 -3.21 -0.16
C VAL A 62 -6.88 -3.85 -0.06
N ALA A 63 -6.71 -5.08 -0.57
CA ALA A 63 -5.42 -5.75 -0.62
C ALA A 63 -4.41 -4.97 -1.47
N ALA A 64 -4.81 -4.51 -2.65
CA ALA A 64 -4.00 -3.66 -3.51
C ALA A 64 -3.59 -2.38 -2.77
N ARG A 65 -4.55 -1.71 -2.11
CA ARG A 65 -4.28 -0.50 -1.33
C ARG A 65 -3.27 -0.73 -0.20
N ILE A 66 -3.38 -1.86 0.51
CA ILE A 66 -2.43 -2.23 1.57
C ILE A 66 -1.01 -2.38 1.00
N CYS A 67 -0.86 -2.94 -0.18
CA CYS A 67 0.44 -3.10 -0.82
C CYS A 67 1.01 -1.76 -1.32
N ASP A 68 0.19 -0.94 -1.97
CA ASP A 68 0.61 0.26 -2.70
C ASP A 68 0.79 1.48 -1.79
N ALA A 69 0.01 1.61 -0.71
CA ALA A 69 -0.06 2.84 0.08
C ALA A 69 1.30 3.34 0.55
N VAL A 70 2.18 2.46 1.04
CA VAL A 70 3.51 2.85 1.54
C VAL A 70 4.44 3.28 0.41
N PRO A 71 4.71 2.45 -0.63
CA PRO A 71 5.62 2.81 -1.72
C PRO A 71 5.18 4.06 -2.49
N VAL A 72 3.89 4.14 -2.82
CA VAL A 72 3.32 5.28 -3.57
C VAL A 72 3.45 6.57 -2.76
N ASN A 73 3.08 6.57 -1.47
CA ASN A 73 3.22 7.77 -0.64
C ASN A 73 4.69 8.12 -0.39
N ALA A 74 5.57 7.12 -0.25
CA ALA A 74 6.99 7.35 -0.04
C ALA A 74 7.66 8.04 -1.23
N LEU A 75 7.30 7.71 -2.45
CA LEU A 75 7.93 8.21 -3.67
C LEU A 75 7.04 9.18 -4.47
N ARG A 76 5.88 9.59 -3.96
CA ARG A 76 4.96 10.50 -4.68
C ARG A 76 5.60 11.84 -5.09
N GLY A 77 6.56 12.33 -4.32
CA GLY A 77 7.32 13.55 -4.62
C GLY A 77 8.69 13.26 -5.26
N GLY A 78 8.97 12.00 -5.62
CA GLY A 78 10.27 11.58 -6.10
C GLY A 78 11.36 11.66 -5.03
N PHE A 79 12.60 11.78 -5.49
CA PHE A 79 13.79 12.04 -4.68
C PHE A 79 14.75 12.90 -5.47
N THR A 80 15.62 13.61 -4.78
CA THR A 80 16.65 14.46 -5.37
C THR A 80 18.03 14.00 -4.92
N VAL A 81 19.04 14.33 -5.71
CA VAL A 81 20.44 14.08 -5.37
C VAL A 81 21.12 15.43 -5.26
N SER A 82 21.64 15.73 -4.09
CA SER A 82 22.41 16.97 -3.86
C SER A 82 23.89 16.69 -3.89
N THR A 83 24.62 17.45 -4.68
CA THR A 83 26.09 17.39 -4.82
C THR A 83 26.74 18.74 -4.51
N GLY A 84 25.94 19.80 -4.42
CA GLY A 84 26.41 21.18 -4.32
C GLY A 84 26.79 21.83 -5.67
N ASP A 85 26.58 21.13 -6.79
CA ASP A 85 26.76 21.62 -8.15
C ASP A 85 25.46 21.42 -8.94
N ALA A 86 24.79 22.51 -9.28
CA ALA A 86 23.48 22.50 -9.92
C ALA A 86 23.49 21.88 -11.34
N GLU A 87 24.60 21.98 -12.08
CA GLU A 87 24.70 21.37 -13.41
C GLU A 87 24.82 19.86 -13.30
N VAL A 88 25.63 19.39 -12.36
CA VAL A 88 25.79 17.96 -12.06
C VAL A 88 24.48 17.37 -11.54
N GLU A 89 23.78 18.06 -10.64
CA GLU A 89 22.48 17.64 -10.12
C GLU A 89 21.44 17.50 -11.23
N SER A 90 21.37 18.48 -12.12
CA SER A 90 20.45 18.42 -13.28
C SER A 90 20.78 17.25 -14.22
N ALA A 91 22.05 16.98 -14.48
CA ALA A 91 22.47 15.85 -15.30
C ALA A 91 22.15 14.49 -14.62
N ILE A 92 22.31 14.39 -13.29
CA ILE A 92 21.94 13.21 -12.53
C ILE A 92 20.43 12.97 -12.62
N HIS A 93 19.63 14.01 -12.42
CA HIS A 93 18.17 13.89 -12.54
C HIS A 93 17.73 13.44 -13.92
N ALA A 94 18.29 14.02 -14.98
CA ALA A 94 18.00 13.59 -16.34
C ALA A 94 18.35 12.12 -16.60
N ALA A 95 19.48 11.64 -16.06
CA ALA A 95 19.88 10.24 -16.17
C ALA A 95 18.94 9.28 -15.38
N LEU A 96 18.51 9.68 -14.19
CA LEU A 96 17.57 8.89 -13.38
C LEU A 96 16.16 8.86 -13.98
N ASP A 97 15.71 9.97 -14.57
CA ASP A 97 14.43 10.07 -15.27
C ASP A 97 14.43 9.19 -16.54
N ALA A 98 15.53 9.16 -17.30
CA ALA A 98 15.68 8.27 -18.44
C ALA A 98 15.58 6.78 -18.05
N LEU A 99 15.96 6.43 -16.82
CA LEU A 99 15.84 5.09 -16.25
C LEU A 99 14.45 4.84 -15.64
N ASN A 100 13.56 5.82 -15.55
CA ASN A 100 12.31 5.81 -14.81
C ASN A 100 12.52 5.37 -13.33
N ALA A 101 13.59 5.88 -12.69
CA ALA A 101 14.08 5.39 -11.42
C ALA A 101 13.03 5.41 -10.31
N THR A 102 12.25 6.49 -10.19
CA THR A 102 11.20 6.64 -9.18
C THR A 102 10.09 5.60 -9.35
N GLU A 103 9.59 5.42 -10.58
CA GLU A 103 8.50 4.47 -10.86
C GLU A 103 8.96 3.02 -10.65
N ARG A 104 10.14 2.67 -11.17
CA ARG A 104 10.71 1.33 -11.01
C ARG A 104 10.97 0.98 -9.54
N ALA A 105 11.50 1.92 -8.76
CA ALA A 105 11.70 1.74 -7.32
C ALA A 105 10.37 1.58 -6.57
N THR A 106 9.35 2.35 -6.92
CA THR A 106 8.00 2.23 -6.35
C THR A 106 7.45 0.84 -6.61
N ARG A 107 7.49 0.35 -7.85
CA ARG A 107 6.99 -0.98 -8.21
C ARG A 107 7.79 -2.10 -7.55
N ALA A 108 9.11 -2.03 -7.56
CA ALA A 108 9.95 -3.03 -6.90
C ALA A 108 9.64 -3.13 -5.39
N TRP A 109 9.35 -2.00 -4.75
CA TRP A 109 8.93 -2.01 -3.34
C TRP A 109 7.50 -2.52 -3.15
N THR A 110 6.57 -2.20 -4.06
CA THR A 110 5.22 -2.79 -4.06
C THR A 110 5.29 -4.31 -4.20
N TRP A 111 6.11 -4.84 -5.11
CA TRP A 111 6.34 -6.29 -5.24
C TRP A 111 6.97 -6.88 -3.98
N GLY A 112 7.89 -6.15 -3.35
CA GLY A 112 8.44 -6.51 -2.04
C GLY A 112 7.36 -6.68 -0.99
N ARG A 113 6.42 -5.75 -0.92
CA ARG A 113 5.27 -5.80 0.01
C ARG A 113 4.27 -6.89 -0.34
N LEU A 114 3.97 -7.07 -1.62
CA LEU A 114 3.00 -8.04 -2.10
C LEU A 114 3.48 -9.48 -1.93
N TYR A 115 4.66 -9.79 -2.46
CA TYR A 115 5.18 -11.16 -2.48
C TYR A 115 6.18 -11.47 -1.36
N GLY A 116 6.50 -10.48 -0.52
CA GLY A 116 7.58 -10.57 0.45
C GLY A 116 8.97 -10.35 -0.16
N GLY A 117 9.06 -10.21 -1.47
CA GLY A 117 10.30 -9.94 -2.19
C GLY A 117 10.06 -9.32 -3.55
N GLY A 118 10.77 -8.23 -3.81
CA GLY A 118 10.89 -7.56 -5.10
C GLY A 118 12.31 -7.05 -5.27
N ALA A 119 12.67 -6.66 -6.46
CA ALA A 119 14.01 -6.13 -6.72
C ALA A 119 14.05 -5.23 -7.95
N LEU A 120 15.10 -4.42 -8.02
CA LEU A 120 15.53 -3.80 -9.27
C LEU A 120 16.66 -4.65 -9.86
N TYR A 121 16.51 -5.08 -11.07
CA TYR A 121 17.58 -5.66 -11.86
C TYR A 121 18.21 -4.56 -12.70
N LEU A 122 19.52 -4.42 -12.58
CA LEU A 122 20.30 -3.33 -13.16
C LEU A 122 21.08 -3.82 -14.38
N GLY A 123 20.86 -3.19 -15.51
CA GLY A 123 21.61 -3.42 -16.75
C GLY A 123 22.89 -2.62 -16.76
N ILE A 124 23.93 -3.16 -16.14
CA ILE A 124 25.25 -2.53 -16.00
C ILE A 124 26.16 -3.04 -17.12
N ASP A 125 26.71 -2.11 -17.87
CA ASP A 125 27.69 -2.36 -18.94
C ASP A 125 29.10 -2.19 -18.35
N ASP A 126 29.66 -3.27 -17.82
CA ASP A 126 31.03 -3.36 -17.29
C ASP A 126 31.91 -4.34 -18.10
N GLY A 127 31.32 -4.91 -19.17
CA GLY A 127 31.98 -5.90 -20.03
C GLY A 127 32.02 -7.31 -19.45
N LEU A 128 31.39 -7.56 -18.29
CA LEU A 128 31.30 -8.85 -17.63
C LEU A 128 29.89 -9.46 -17.81
N PRO A 129 29.78 -10.81 -17.83
CA PRO A 129 28.49 -11.46 -17.88
C PRO A 129 27.69 -11.25 -16.59
N PRO A 130 26.35 -11.44 -16.62
CA PRO A 130 25.50 -11.13 -15.48
C PRO A 130 25.76 -11.93 -14.19
N GLU A 131 26.31 -13.14 -14.32
CA GLU A 131 26.68 -14.01 -13.20
C GLU A 131 27.90 -13.56 -12.41
N GLU A 132 28.73 -12.72 -13.02
CA GLU A 132 29.93 -12.17 -12.40
C GLU A 132 29.61 -10.91 -11.56
N PRO A 133 30.34 -10.67 -10.45
CA PRO A 133 30.22 -9.44 -9.69
C PRO A 133 30.49 -8.21 -10.58
N VAL A 134 29.80 -7.12 -10.28
CA VAL A 134 30.03 -5.84 -10.98
C VAL A 134 31.45 -5.34 -10.71
N ASP A 135 32.21 -5.10 -11.76
CA ASP A 135 33.49 -4.39 -11.69
C ASP A 135 33.25 -2.87 -11.73
N GLU A 136 33.14 -2.25 -10.56
CA GLU A 136 32.84 -0.82 -10.44
C GLU A 136 33.86 0.08 -11.12
N ALA A 137 35.12 -0.37 -11.29
CA ALA A 137 36.16 0.40 -12.01
C ALA A 137 35.97 0.41 -13.52
N ARG A 138 35.20 -0.53 -14.05
CA ARG A 138 34.99 -0.72 -15.48
C ARG A 138 33.62 -0.30 -15.98
N ILE A 139 32.74 0.15 -15.13
CA ILE A 139 31.38 0.52 -15.53
C ILE A 139 31.43 1.58 -16.62
N ARG A 140 30.93 1.20 -17.78
CA ARG A 140 30.75 2.10 -18.90
C ARG A 140 29.47 2.89 -18.78
N ALA A 141 28.35 2.18 -18.54
CA ALA A 141 27.04 2.79 -18.39
C ALA A 141 26.08 1.93 -17.56
N LEU A 142 25.16 2.58 -16.87
CA LEU A 142 23.92 1.97 -16.38
C LEU A 142 22.87 2.15 -17.48
N ARG A 143 22.64 1.10 -18.28
CA ARG A 143 21.82 1.17 -19.51
C ARG A 143 20.33 1.16 -19.25
N TRP A 144 19.90 0.36 -18.31
CA TRP A 144 18.49 0.19 -17.96
C TRP A 144 18.34 -0.37 -16.55
N MET A 145 17.15 -0.23 -16.01
CA MET A 145 16.76 -0.90 -14.79
C MET A 145 15.31 -1.39 -14.91
N VAL A 146 15.02 -2.58 -14.38
CA VAL A 146 13.72 -3.24 -14.45
C VAL A 146 13.33 -3.73 -13.06
N ASP A 147 12.07 -3.51 -12.69
CA ASP A 147 11.48 -4.07 -11.49
C ASP A 147 11.12 -5.54 -11.73
N VAL A 148 11.51 -6.42 -10.82
CA VAL A 148 11.25 -7.84 -10.85
C VAL A 148 10.67 -8.30 -9.52
N ASP A 149 9.77 -9.26 -9.56
CA ASP A 149 9.21 -9.83 -8.35
C ASP A 149 9.93 -11.12 -7.94
N ARG A 150 9.63 -11.60 -6.75
CA ARG A 150 10.24 -12.79 -6.18
C ARG A 150 10.02 -14.07 -7.00
N ARG A 151 8.94 -14.16 -7.79
CA ARG A 151 8.62 -15.35 -8.59
C ARG A 151 9.62 -15.54 -9.72
N ASP A 152 10.07 -14.42 -10.28
CA ASP A 152 11.05 -14.40 -11.36
C ASP A 152 12.49 -14.39 -10.86
N LEU A 153 12.72 -14.11 -9.57
CA LEU A 153 14.05 -13.97 -8.96
C LEU A 153 14.26 -14.99 -7.85
N TYR A 154 14.86 -16.14 -8.20
CA TYR A 154 15.07 -17.26 -7.30
C TYR A 154 16.53 -17.33 -6.81
N PRO A 155 16.80 -17.31 -5.47
CA PRO A 155 18.15 -17.46 -4.92
C PRO A 155 18.74 -18.83 -5.27
N MET A 156 19.99 -18.84 -5.76
CA MET A 156 20.70 -20.06 -6.18
C MET A 156 21.83 -20.44 -5.23
N THR A 157 22.73 -19.50 -5.00
CA THR A 157 23.86 -19.67 -4.10
C THR A 157 23.77 -18.69 -2.95
N TRP A 158 24.50 -19.00 -1.87
CA TRP A 158 24.46 -18.23 -0.66
C TRP A 158 25.90 -17.90 -0.23
N GLU A 159 26.08 -16.75 0.32
CA GLU A 159 27.34 -16.38 0.95
C GLU A 159 27.58 -17.27 2.20
N THR A 160 28.64 -18.01 2.19
CA THR A 160 29.01 -18.96 3.24
C THR A 160 30.28 -18.59 4.01
N ASP A 161 30.97 -17.55 3.59
CA ASP A 161 32.15 -17.05 4.30
C ASP A 161 31.73 -16.35 5.60
N ASP A 162 32.14 -16.92 6.74
CA ASP A 162 31.83 -16.39 8.07
C ASP A 162 32.44 -14.99 8.30
N ALA A 163 33.47 -14.61 7.55
CA ALA A 163 34.08 -13.28 7.61
C ALA A 163 33.34 -12.24 6.76
N SER A 164 32.46 -12.68 5.88
CA SER A 164 31.69 -11.79 5.01
C SER A 164 30.58 -11.08 5.78
N PRO A 165 30.44 -9.75 5.62
CA PRO A 165 29.30 -9.01 6.19
C PRO A 165 27.95 -9.44 5.58
N ARG A 166 27.99 -10.25 4.49
CA ARG A 166 26.84 -10.79 3.81
C ARG A 166 26.55 -12.25 4.16
N PHE A 167 27.22 -12.79 5.16
CA PHE A 167 27.04 -14.19 5.59
C PHE A 167 25.56 -14.58 5.67
N GLY A 168 25.20 -15.70 5.02
CA GLY A 168 23.82 -16.21 4.98
C GLY A 168 22.85 -15.42 4.08
N GLN A 169 23.34 -14.50 3.24
CA GLN A 169 22.53 -13.84 2.22
C GLN A 169 22.74 -14.51 0.86
N PRO A 170 21.75 -14.41 -0.04
CA PRO A 170 21.90 -14.91 -1.41
C PRO A 170 23.03 -14.19 -2.15
N ASP A 171 23.83 -14.96 -2.85
CA ASP A 171 24.94 -14.48 -3.65
C ASP A 171 24.60 -14.40 -5.13
N THR A 172 24.03 -15.46 -5.70
CA THR A 172 23.53 -15.45 -7.06
C THR A 172 22.04 -15.78 -7.11
N TYR A 173 21.40 -15.32 -8.17
CA TYR A 173 19.97 -15.52 -8.42
C TYR A 173 19.78 -16.08 -9.82
N ARG A 174 18.81 -16.97 -9.96
CA ARG A 174 18.21 -17.32 -11.24
C ARG A 174 17.09 -16.31 -11.53
N LEU A 175 17.22 -15.57 -12.61
CA LEU A 175 16.23 -14.62 -13.08
C LEU A 175 15.56 -15.17 -14.33
N THR A 176 14.22 -15.21 -14.31
CA THR A 176 13.41 -15.51 -15.50
C THR A 176 13.10 -14.20 -16.21
N ARG A 177 13.62 -14.05 -17.42
CA ARG A 177 13.34 -12.88 -18.28
C ARG A 177 12.14 -13.20 -19.17
N MET A 178 11.17 -12.31 -19.21
CA MET A 178 10.12 -12.34 -20.21
C MET A 178 10.54 -11.51 -21.41
N GLY A 179 10.89 -12.18 -22.50
CA GLY A 179 11.22 -11.56 -23.78
C GLY A 179 10.29 -12.08 -24.87
N GLY A 180 9.21 -11.38 -25.18
CA GLY A 180 8.27 -11.82 -26.20
C GLY A 180 7.52 -13.11 -25.80
N THR A 181 7.60 -14.16 -26.64
CA THR A 181 6.93 -15.45 -26.42
C THR A 181 7.78 -16.49 -25.69
N ALA A 182 9.05 -16.19 -25.41
CA ALA A 182 9.99 -17.10 -24.76
C ALA A 182 10.42 -16.58 -23.40
N SER A 183 10.43 -17.45 -22.39
CA SER A 183 11.08 -17.18 -21.12
C SER A 183 12.53 -17.65 -21.17
N GLU A 184 13.47 -16.74 -20.99
CA GLU A 184 14.88 -17.04 -20.88
C GLU A 184 15.30 -16.98 -19.41
N THR A 185 16.08 -17.94 -18.97
CA THR A 185 16.61 -17.96 -17.61
C THR A 185 18.07 -17.56 -17.62
N VAL A 186 18.44 -16.59 -16.78
CA VAL A 186 19.81 -16.11 -16.64
C VAL A 186 20.21 -16.15 -15.17
N THR A 187 21.50 -16.47 -14.91
CA THR A 187 22.07 -16.32 -13.58
C THR A 187 22.55 -14.89 -13.41
N VAL A 188 22.24 -14.28 -12.26
CA VAL A 188 22.60 -12.88 -11.98
C VAL A 188 23.25 -12.79 -10.62
N HIS A 189 24.39 -12.12 -10.53
CA HIS A 189 25.07 -11.86 -9.28
C HIS A 189 24.34 -10.78 -8.46
N HIS A 190 24.36 -10.91 -7.13
CA HIS A 190 23.66 -9.98 -6.22
C HIS A 190 24.02 -8.50 -6.41
N THR A 191 25.25 -8.19 -6.86
CA THR A 191 25.70 -6.80 -7.07
C THR A 191 24.92 -6.07 -8.16
N ARG A 192 24.24 -6.82 -9.06
CA ARG A 192 23.36 -6.30 -10.12
C ARG A 192 21.90 -6.25 -9.71
N ILE A 193 21.60 -6.59 -8.43
CA ILE A 193 20.24 -6.67 -7.89
C ILE A 193 20.13 -5.74 -6.68
N VAL A 194 19.12 -4.88 -6.66
CA VAL A 194 18.75 -4.07 -5.49
C VAL A 194 17.45 -4.62 -4.91
N ARG A 195 17.54 -5.31 -3.76
CA ARG A 195 16.41 -6.01 -3.15
C ARG A 195 15.50 -5.09 -2.36
N PHE A 196 14.20 -5.34 -2.46
CA PHE A 196 13.15 -4.80 -1.60
C PHE A 196 12.45 -5.96 -0.90
N GLU A 197 12.48 -5.97 0.40
CA GLU A 197 11.85 -7.04 1.19
C GLU A 197 10.51 -6.54 1.76
N GLY A 198 9.58 -7.48 1.95
CA GLY A 198 8.33 -7.22 2.65
C GLY A 198 8.54 -7.17 4.17
N VAL A 199 7.60 -7.78 4.90
CA VAL A 199 7.69 -7.86 6.36
C VAL A 199 8.80 -8.82 6.75
N THR A 200 9.62 -8.43 7.72
CA THR A 200 10.67 -9.31 8.27
C THR A 200 10.03 -10.46 9.05
N PRO A 201 10.18 -11.72 8.60
CA PRO A 201 9.66 -12.88 9.29
C PRO A 201 10.61 -13.34 10.42
N THR A 202 10.13 -14.29 11.24
CA THR A 202 11.02 -15.00 12.17
C THR A 202 12.08 -15.82 11.38
N ARG A 203 13.23 -16.12 12.03
CA ARG A 203 14.33 -16.85 11.39
C ARG A 203 13.89 -18.15 10.73
N ARG A 204 13.09 -18.97 11.42
CA ARG A 204 12.58 -20.25 10.87
C ARG A 204 11.71 -20.02 9.64
N ARG A 205 10.86 -19.02 9.68
CA ARG A 205 9.96 -18.68 8.57
C ARG A 205 10.73 -18.12 7.38
N ARG A 206 11.80 -17.34 7.63
CA ARG A 206 12.70 -16.83 6.58
C ARG A 206 13.37 -17.96 5.78
N LEU A 207 13.72 -19.06 6.44
CA LEU A 207 14.24 -20.24 5.73
C LEU A 207 13.21 -20.86 4.78
N LEU A 208 11.94 -20.98 5.22
CA LEU A 208 10.86 -21.45 4.37
C LEU A 208 10.58 -20.50 3.19
N LEU A 209 10.81 -19.22 3.37
CA LEU A 209 10.67 -18.18 2.36
C LEU A 209 11.95 -17.99 1.52
N GLN A 210 12.92 -18.88 1.62
CA GLN A 210 14.15 -18.86 0.83
C GLN A 210 14.93 -17.54 0.97
N GLY A 211 15.01 -17.03 2.19
CA GLY A 211 15.73 -15.79 2.50
C GLY A 211 14.99 -14.51 2.11
N TRP A 212 13.75 -14.59 1.64
CA TRP A 212 12.89 -13.45 1.40
C TRP A 212 12.08 -13.05 2.64
N GLY A 213 11.49 -11.88 2.58
CA GLY A 213 10.50 -11.42 3.54
C GLY A 213 9.15 -12.12 3.37
N GLU A 214 8.16 -11.65 4.11
CA GLU A 214 6.77 -12.10 4.07
C GLU A 214 5.89 -11.03 3.45
N SER A 215 4.81 -11.46 2.76
CA SER A 215 3.79 -10.55 2.26
C SER A 215 3.18 -9.72 3.41
N VAL A 216 2.93 -8.43 3.16
CA VAL A 216 2.19 -7.60 4.12
C VAL A 216 0.75 -8.10 4.29
N LEU A 217 0.19 -8.76 3.27
CA LEU A 217 -1.15 -9.34 3.29
C LEU A 217 -1.27 -10.51 4.27
N GLN A 218 -0.18 -11.22 4.56
CA GLN A 218 -0.20 -12.36 5.47
C GLN A 218 -0.78 -12.01 6.84
N ARG A 219 -0.43 -10.84 7.38
CA ARG A 219 -0.90 -10.40 8.70
C ARG A 219 -2.32 -9.83 8.65
N ALA A 220 -2.72 -9.26 7.52
CA ALA A 220 -4.01 -8.62 7.35
C ALA A 220 -5.08 -9.58 6.77
N TYR A 221 -4.67 -10.78 6.36
CA TYR A 221 -5.53 -11.70 5.61
C TYR A 221 -6.81 -12.07 6.36
N MET A 222 -6.69 -12.35 7.64
CA MET A 222 -7.82 -12.77 8.46
C MET A 222 -8.84 -11.66 8.67
N GLU A 223 -8.36 -10.47 8.97
CA GLU A 223 -9.19 -9.28 9.14
C GLU A 223 -9.88 -8.90 7.83
N MET A 224 -9.18 -9.03 6.71
CA MET A 224 -9.77 -8.84 5.39
C MET A 224 -10.88 -9.84 5.09
N GLN A 225 -10.68 -11.13 5.39
CA GLN A 225 -11.69 -12.17 5.21
C GLN A 225 -12.88 -11.95 6.14
N ALA A 226 -12.65 -11.61 7.40
CA ALA A 226 -13.72 -11.30 8.36
C ALA A 226 -14.53 -10.08 7.91
N MET A 227 -13.87 -9.02 7.43
CA MET A 227 -14.51 -7.83 6.91
C MET A 227 -15.37 -8.16 5.68
N ARG A 228 -14.85 -8.92 4.72
CA ARG A 228 -15.61 -9.38 3.54
C ARG A 228 -16.83 -10.20 3.90
N GLY A 229 -16.67 -11.14 4.85
CA GLY A 229 -17.76 -11.95 5.35
C GLY A 229 -18.85 -11.10 5.99
N ALA A 230 -18.47 -10.07 6.76
CA ALA A 230 -19.43 -9.15 7.37
C ALA A 230 -20.15 -8.31 6.32
N PHE A 231 -19.46 -7.79 5.29
CA PHE A 231 -20.10 -7.06 4.20
C PHE A 231 -21.06 -7.95 3.41
N ALA A 232 -20.69 -9.19 3.11
CA ALA A 232 -21.56 -10.15 2.45
C ALA A 232 -22.80 -10.48 3.30
N ALA A 233 -22.62 -10.73 4.59
CA ALA A 233 -23.71 -10.98 5.52
C ALA A 233 -24.65 -9.77 5.65
N ALA A 234 -24.10 -8.56 5.74
CA ALA A 234 -24.89 -7.33 5.74
C ALA A 234 -25.71 -7.17 4.44
N GLY A 235 -25.12 -7.49 3.29
CA GLY A 235 -25.82 -7.48 2.01
C GLY A 235 -27.02 -8.45 2.01
N VAL A 236 -26.84 -9.66 2.53
CA VAL A 236 -27.93 -10.64 2.70
C VAL A 236 -28.99 -10.12 3.66
N LEU A 237 -28.59 -9.59 4.83
CA LEU A 237 -29.52 -9.02 5.81
C LEU A 237 -30.36 -7.88 5.22
N ILE A 238 -29.77 -7.03 4.38
CA ILE A 238 -30.48 -5.94 3.69
C ILE A 238 -31.51 -6.52 2.71
N GLN A 239 -31.15 -7.58 1.98
CA GLN A 239 -32.07 -8.26 1.06
C GLN A 239 -33.22 -8.96 1.81
N GLU A 240 -32.93 -9.58 2.96
CA GLU A 240 -33.91 -10.29 3.79
C GLU A 240 -34.70 -9.35 4.73
N ALA A 241 -34.25 -8.10 4.94
CA ALA A 241 -34.86 -7.16 5.89
C ALA A 241 -36.32 -6.79 5.55
N SER A 242 -36.80 -7.14 4.36
CA SER A 242 -38.18 -6.96 3.98
C SER A 242 -38.79 -8.29 3.48
N GLN A 243 -38.85 -9.29 4.37
CA GLN A 243 -39.59 -10.52 4.07
C GLN A 243 -41.09 -10.23 4.01
N GLY A 244 -41.69 -10.52 2.86
CA GLY A 244 -43.16 -10.54 2.74
C GLY A 244 -43.71 -11.83 3.28
N VAL A 245 -44.59 -11.75 4.24
CA VAL A 245 -45.38 -12.88 4.74
C VAL A 245 -46.74 -12.86 4.09
N LEU A 246 -47.00 -13.84 3.22
CA LEU A 246 -48.33 -14.07 2.66
C LEU A 246 -49.09 -15.03 3.60
N LYS A 247 -50.19 -14.57 4.15
CA LYS A 247 -51.09 -15.38 4.93
C LYS A 247 -52.25 -15.81 4.02
N ILE A 248 -52.40 -17.10 3.82
CA ILE A 248 -53.50 -17.70 3.01
C ILE A 248 -54.42 -18.43 3.96
N LYS A 249 -55.70 -18.13 3.86
CA LYS A 249 -56.71 -18.80 4.68
C LYS A 249 -56.80 -20.26 4.25
N ASP A 250 -56.97 -21.17 5.24
CA ASP A 250 -57.12 -22.61 5.05
C ASP A 250 -56.00 -23.27 4.23
N LEU A 251 -54.76 -22.73 4.27
CA LEU A 251 -53.58 -23.23 3.54
C LEU A 251 -53.33 -24.74 3.81
N MET A 252 -53.54 -25.22 5.01
CA MET A 252 -53.36 -26.64 5.34
C MET A 252 -54.38 -27.53 4.63
N ASP A 253 -55.64 -27.09 4.50
CA ASP A 253 -56.65 -27.82 3.79
C ASP A 253 -56.43 -27.80 2.25
N LEU A 254 -55.95 -26.70 1.73
CA LEU A 254 -55.53 -26.57 0.34
C LEU A 254 -54.34 -27.49 0.00
N MET A 255 -53.36 -27.62 0.91
CA MET A 255 -52.23 -28.55 0.74
C MET A 255 -52.66 -30.03 0.88
N ALA A 256 -53.68 -30.33 1.69
CA ALA A 256 -54.24 -31.69 1.82
C ALA A 256 -55.07 -32.13 0.60
N ALA A 257 -55.55 -31.17 -0.18
CA ALA A 257 -56.40 -31.40 -1.36
C ALA A 257 -55.63 -31.61 -2.68
N ASP A 258 -54.33 -31.87 -2.64
CA ASP A 258 -53.42 -32.08 -3.80
C ASP A 258 -53.42 -30.89 -4.81
N THR A 259 -53.64 -29.69 -4.33
CA THR A 259 -53.66 -28.43 -5.10
C THR A 259 -52.30 -27.72 -5.14
N ASP A 260 -51.20 -28.46 -4.91
CA ASP A 260 -49.85 -27.95 -4.87
C ASP A 260 -49.47 -27.10 -6.08
N ASP A 261 -49.96 -27.45 -7.30
CA ASP A 261 -49.66 -26.73 -8.53
C ASP A 261 -50.32 -25.35 -8.54
N VAL A 262 -51.51 -25.19 -7.93
CA VAL A 262 -52.19 -23.87 -7.86
C VAL A 262 -51.42 -22.94 -6.91
N ILE A 263 -50.99 -23.49 -5.77
CA ILE A 263 -50.20 -22.76 -4.76
C ILE A 263 -48.84 -22.33 -5.36
N ARG A 264 -48.14 -23.26 -6.03
CA ARG A 264 -46.87 -22.95 -6.69
C ARG A 264 -47.00 -21.87 -7.77
N ARG A 265 -48.07 -21.98 -8.60
CA ARG A 265 -48.33 -20.98 -9.63
C ARG A 265 -48.66 -19.62 -9.01
N ARG A 266 -49.40 -19.60 -7.89
CA ARG A 266 -49.72 -18.37 -7.16
C ARG A 266 -48.43 -17.73 -6.57
N LEU A 267 -47.55 -18.53 -5.92
CA LEU A 267 -46.29 -18.08 -5.41
C LEU A 267 -45.34 -17.56 -6.49
N SER A 268 -45.27 -18.24 -7.65
CA SER A 268 -44.44 -17.76 -8.75
C SER A 268 -44.94 -16.43 -9.34
N LEU A 269 -46.25 -16.23 -9.47
CA LEU A 269 -46.83 -14.95 -9.89
C LEU A 269 -46.56 -13.83 -8.89
N MET A 270 -46.55 -14.18 -7.59
CA MET A 270 -46.21 -13.22 -6.54
C MET A 270 -44.74 -12.86 -6.55
N ASP A 271 -43.83 -13.81 -6.77
CA ASP A 271 -42.40 -13.56 -6.89
C ASP A 271 -42.08 -12.71 -8.14
N GLU A 272 -42.76 -12.94 -9.27
CA GLU A 272 -42.63 -12.07 -10.45
C GLU A 272 -43.21 -10.66 -10.23
N SER A 273 -44.25 -10.52 -9.39
CA SER A 273 -44.85 -9.23 -9.05
C SER A 273 -44.12 -8.49 -7.92
N ARG A 274 -43.17 -9.10 -7.26
CA ARG A 274 -42.31 -8.52 -6.19
C ARG A 274 -41.38 -7.47 -6.77
N SER A 275 -41.87 -6.33 -7.16
CA SER A 275 -41.07 -5.16 -7.52
C SER A 275 -41.59 -3.95 -6.76
N VAL A 276 -40.70 -3.06 -6.36
CA VAL A 276 -41.06 -1.79 -5.69
C VAL A 276 -42.03 -0.94 -6.50
N ALA A 277 -42.17 -1.24 -7.81
CA ALA A 277 -42.98 -0.50 -8.76
C ALA A 277 -44.28 -1.23 -9.22
N ARG A 278 -44.57 -2.42 -8.71
CA ARG A 278 -45.72 -3.22 -9.15
C ARG A 278 -46.73 -3.43 -8.02
N SER A 279 -48.00 -3.30 -8.32
CA SER A 279 -49.07 -3.58 -7.37
C SER A 279 -49.24 -5.08 -7.16
N LEU A 280 -49.36 -5.50 -5.90
CA LEU A 280 -49.66 -6.86 -5.51
C LEU A 280 -51.17 -7.06 -5.53
N LEU A 281 -51.68 -8.03 -6.30
CA LEU A 281 -53.08 -8.42 -6.28
C LEU A 281 -53.31 -9.52 -5.24
N LEU A 282 -54.17 -9.24 -4.29
CA LEU A 282 -54.55 -10.17 -3.20
C LEU A 282 -56.05 -10.45 -3.30
N ASP A 283 -56.46 -11.65 -2.85
CA ASP A 283 -57.86 -11.97 -2.65
C ASP A 283 -58.35 -11.30 -1.36
N ALA A 284 -59.42 -10.48 -1.48
CA ALA A 284 -59.88 -9.63 -0.39
C ALA A 284 -60.32 -10.41 0.86
N ASP A 285 -60.83 -11.63 0.68
CA ASP A 285 -61.42 -12.42 1.78
C ASP A 285 -60.53 -13.58 2.28
N GLY A 286 -59.44 -13.92 1.56
CA GLY A 286 -58.65 -15.10 1.81
C GLY A 286 -57.14 -14.89 1.98
N GLU A 287 -56.60 -13.74 1.53
CA GLU A 287 -55.18 -13.48 1.54
C GLU A 287 -54.85 -12.16 2.25
N SER A 288 -53.76 -12.16 3.07
CA SER A 288 -53.21 -10.93 3.57
C SER A 288 -51.69 -10.93 3.39
N TYR A 289 -51.12 -9.81 3.01
CA TYR A 289 -49.70 -9.61 2.85
C TYR A 289 -49.23 -8.67 3.94
N GLU A 290 -48.29 -9.13 4.74
CA GLU A 290 -47.67 -8.36 5.79
C GLU A 290 -46.16 -8.26 5.52
N ARG A 291 -45.59 -7.08 5.63
CA ARG A 291 -44.17 -6.89 5.56
C ARG A 291 -43.60 -6.91 6.97
N VAL A 292 -42.85 -7.94 7.28
CA VAL A 292 -42.14 -8.01 8.56
C VAL A 292 -40.84 -7.23 8.43
N GLU A 293 -40.81 -6.02 9.00
CA GLU A 293 -39.58 -5.28 9.14
C GLU A 293 -38.75 -5.87 10.26
N THR A 294 -37.67 -6.54 9.91
CA THR A 294 -36.71 -7.03 10.89
C THR A 294 -35.82 -5.85 11.31
N GLY A 295 -35.89 -5.45 12.57
CA GLY A 295 -35.03 -4.41 13.17
C GLY A 295 -33.55 -4.80 13.25
N ALA A 296 -33.11 -5.81 12.47
CA ALA A 296 -31.80 -6.42 12.51
C ALA A 296 -30.68 -5.54 11.91
N LEU A 297 -31.02 -4.42 11.29
CA LEU A 297 -30.02 -3.52 10.67
C LEU A 297 -29.39 -2.52 11.65
N THR A 298 -29.98 -2.38 12.85
CA THR A 298 -29.44 -1.50 13.88
C THR A 298 -28.11 -2.06 14.41
N GLY A 299 -27.04 -1.28 14.31
CA GLY A 299 -25.71 -1.66 14.80
C GLY A 299 -24.80 -2.34 13.76
N VAL A 300 -25.29 -2.73 12.59
CA VAL A 300 -24.46 -3.33 11.53
C VAL A 300 -23.37 -2.35 11.08
N ALA A 301 -23.72 -1.08 10.91
CA ALA A 301 -22.77 -0.04 10.52
C ALA A 301 -21.64 0.13 11.54
N ASP A 302 -21.97 0.10 12.84
CA ASP A 302 -20.97 0.20 13.91
C ASP A 302 -20.01 -0.99 13.93
N ILE A 303 -20.52 -2.20 13.65
CA ILE A 303 -19.67 -3.40 13.55
C ILE A 303 -18.73 -3.27 12.37
N MET A 304 -19.22 -2.81 11.22
CA MET A 304 -18.40 -2.61 10.01
C MET A 304 -17.33 -1.56 10.23
N ASP A 305 -17.64 -0.43 10.85
CA ASP A 305 -16.66 0.60 11.19
C ASP A 305 -15.58 0.07 12.14
N ARG A 306 -15.93 -0.77 13.12
CA ARG A 306 -14.98 -1.44 14.02
C ARG A 306 -14.07 -2.42 13.28
N MET A 307 -14.57 -3.16 12.28
CA MET A 307 -13.74 -4.04 11.45
C MET A 307 -12.75 -3.27 10.59
N VAL A 308 -13.16 -2.12 10.07
CA VAL A 308 -12.26 -1.21 9.34
C VAL A 308 -11.17 -0.66 10.26
N LEU A 309 -11.50 -0.29 11.50
CA LEU A 309 -10.53 0.13 12.52
C LEU A 309 -9.54 -1.00 12.86
N LEU A 310 -10.02 -2.24 13.00
CA LEU A 310 -9.15 -3.38 13.26
C LEU A 310 -8.18 -3.63 12.10
N LEU A 311 -8.66 -3.54 10.86
CA LEU A 311 -7.82 -3.67 9.68
C LEU A 311 -6.78 -2.54 9.61
N SER A 312 -7.15 -1.31 9.93
CA SER A 312 -6.24 -0.16 10.04
C SER A 312 -5.17 -0.41 11.11
N ALA A 313 -5.54 -0.90 12.28
CA ALA A 313 -4.61 -1.23 13.37
C ALA A 313 -3.63 -2.35 12.95
N THR A 314 -4.12 -3.38 12.25
CA THR A 314 -3.30 -4.52 11.78
C THR A 314 -2.31 -4.11 10.70
N THR A 315 -2.71 -3.24 9.78
CA THR A 315 -1.87 -2.79 8.66
C THR A 315 -0.98 -1.60 9.00
N GLY A 316 -1.31 -0.85 10.06
CA GLY A 316 -0.67 0.42 10.40
C GLY A 316 -0.99 1.55 9.42
N ILE A 317 -2.00 1.36 8.54
CA ILE A 317 -2.42 2.37 7.57
C ILE A 317 -3.68 3.05 8.10
N PRO A 318 -3.71 4.38 8.28
CA PRO A 318 -4.89 5.11 8.75
C PRO A 318 -6.12 4.84 7.90
N VAL A 319 -7.30 4.82 8.52
CA VAL A 319 -8.59 4.62 7.84
C VAL A 319 -8.79 5.62 6.70
N THR A 320 -8.36 6.87 6.90
CA THR A 320 -8.39 7.92 5.88
C THR A 320 -7.63 7.55 4.62
N ILE A 321 -6.47 6.92 4.76
CA ILE A 321 -5.64 6.46 3.65
C ILE A 321 -6.19 5.15 3.06
N LEU A 322 -6.61 4.22 3.94
CA LEU A 322 -7.05 2.89 3.53
C LEU A 322 -8.40 2.92 2.82
N MET A 323 -9.37 3.65 3.36
CA MET A 323 -10.77 3.68 2.89
C MET A 323 -11.18 5.00 2.24
N GLY A 324 -10.36 6.05 2.30
CA GLY A 324 -10.70 7.38 1.79
C GLY A 324 -11.80 8.08 2.59
N LYS A 325 -12.13 7.58 3.80
CA LYS A 325 -13.19 8.11 4.67
C LYS A 325 -12.56 8.85 5.84
N SER A 326 -12.99 10.08 6.07
CA SER A 326 -12.59 10.82 7.27
C SER A 326 -13.17 10.14 8.52
N PRO A 327 -12.40 9.99 9.62
CA PRO A 327 -12.93 9.39 10.84
C PRO A 327 -14.08 10.24 11.40
N ALA A 328 -15.16 9.58 11.81
CA ALA A 328 -16.25 10.26 12.52
C ALA A 328 -15.82 10.53 13.97
N GLY A 329 -15.86 11.77 14.44
CA GLY A 329 -15.53 12.12 15.82
C GLY A 329 -15.12 13.57 16.04
N LEU A 330 -14.69 13.90 17.26
CA LEU A 330 -14.31 15.26 17.69
C LEU A 330 -13.14 15.88 16.91
N ASN A 331 -12.28 15.07 16.27
CA ASN A 331 -11.22 15.50 15.37
C ASN A 331 -11.55 15.13 13.91
N ALA A 332 -12.61 15.70 13.39
CA ALA A 332 -13.17 15.39 12.08
C ALA A 332 -12.22 15.64 10.88
N THR A 333 -11.08 16.30 11.08
CA THR A 333 -10.13 16.61 10.00
C THR A 333 -9.21 15.44 9.65
N GLY A 334 -9.00 14.47 10.55
CA GLY A 334 -8.03 13.38 10.36
C GLY A 334 -6.58 13.86 10.16
N GLU A 335 -6.31 15.14 10.43
CA GLU A 335 -4.98 15.74 10.19
C GLU A 335 -3.89 15.10 11.05
N SER A 336 -4.20 14.79 12.31
CA SER A 336 -3.27 14.09 13.21
C SER A 336 -2.87 12.72 12.70
N ASP A 337 -3.84 11.98 12.14
CA ASP A 337 -3.61 10.64 11.60
C ASP A 337 -2.76 10.70 10.32
N ILE A 338 -3.03 11.68 9.47
CA ILE A 338 -2.24 11.91 8.25
C ILE A 338 -0.82 12.34 8.61
N ARG A 339 -0.63 13.16 9.65
CA ARG A 339 0.68 13.58 10.13
C ARG A 339 1.48 12.39 10.66
N ALA A 340 0.89 11.58 11.54
CA ALA A 340 1.51 10.36 12.05
C ALA A 340 1.83 9.36 10.94
N TRP A 341 0.97 9.28 9.91
CA TRP A 341 1.22 8.48 8.73
C TRP A 341 2.46 8.97 7.95
N TYR A 342 2.57 10.27 7.71
CA TYR A 342 3.72 10.81 7.00
C TYR A 342 5.03 10.67 7.78
N ASP A 343 5.00 10.75 9.12
CA ASP A 343 6.16 10.46 9.95
C ASP A 343 6.59 8.99 9.82
N THR A 344 5.64 8.07 9.77
CA THR A 344 5.90 6.64 9.52
C THR A 344 6.52 6.44 8.13
N ILE A 345 5.95 7.06 7.09
CA ILE A 345 6.49 6.99 5.73
C ILE A 345 7.89 7.61 5.63
N ALA A 346 8.16 8.70 6.36
CA ALA A 346 9.48 9.31 6.39
C ALA A 346 10.52 8.34 7.01
N ALA A 347 10.17 7.66 8.10
CA ALA A 347 11.01 6.62 8.69
C ALA A 347 11.26 5.44 7.73
N ASP A 348 10.22 5.00 7.01
CA ASP A 348 10.33 3.93 6.01
C ASP A 348 11.19 4.35 4.81
N ARG A 349 11.15 5.60 4.36
CA ARG A 349 12.07 6.15 3.35
C ARG A 349 13.52 5.98 3.77
N GLU A 350 13.86 6.39 4.98
CA GLU A 350 15.22 6.28 5.50
C GLU A 350 15.67 4.82 5.58
N LYS A 351 14.83 3.96 6.12
CA LYS A 351 15.15 2.56 6.36
C LYS A 351 15.19 1.71 5.09
N MET A 352 14.23 1.91 4.18
CA MET A 352 14.00 1.01 3.05
C MET A 352 14.50 1.58 1.72
N LEU A 353 14.43 2.89 1.50
CA LEU A 353 14.75 3.48 0.20
C LEU A 353 16.15 4.05 0.14
N ARG A 354 16.60 4.78 1.16
CA ARG A 354 17.85 5.55 1.08
C ARG A 354 19.02 4.73 0.55
N SER A 355 19.42 3.67 1.22
CA SER A 355 20.58 2.86 0.82
C SER A 355 20.41 2.19 -0.55
N ARG A 356 19.18 1.88 -0.95
CA ARG A 356 18.86 1.26 -2.23
C ARG A 356 18.97 2.25 -3.39
N LEU A 357 18.44 3.45 -3.19
CA LEU A 357 18.56 4.53 -4.16
C LEU A 357 20.00 5.04 -4.23
N GLU A 358 20.70 5.16 -3.11
CA GLU A 358 22.13 5.50 -3.09
C GLU A 358 22.95 4.50 -3.92
N ARG A 359 22.64 3.20 -3.85
CA ARG A 359 23.30 2.20 -4.71
C ARG A 359 23.07 2.47 -6.20
N VAL A 360 21.83 2.77 -6.60
CA VAL A 360 21.50 3.08 -8.01
C VAL A 360 22.17 4.37 -8.46
N VAL A 361 22.06 5.42 -7.66
CA VAL A 361 22.68 6.72 -7.93
C VAL A 361 24.19 6.59 -8.05
N ARG A 362 24.83 5.90 -7.11
CA ARG A 362 26.27 5.69 -7.12
C ARG A 362 26.73 4.98 -8.40
N LEU A 363 26.02 3.95 -8.84
CA LEU A 363 26.33 3.25 -10.08
C LEU A 363 26.20 4.17 -11.32
N ALA A 364 25.21 5.06 -11.31
CA ALA A 364 25.07 6.06 -12.37
C ALA A 364 26.22 7.08 -12.36
N LEU A 365 26.65 7.52 -11.16
CA LEU A 365 27.76 8.48 -10.99
C LEU A 365 29.10 7.90 -11.44
N ILE A 366 29.44 6.67 -11.04
CA ILE A 366 30.73 6.05 -11.41
C ILE A 366 30.75 5.52 -12.85
N SER A 367 29.65 5.62 -13.58
CA SER A 367 29.57 5.24 -14.98
C SER A 367 30.34 6.24 -15.88
N ARG A 368 31.18 5.76 -16.76
CA ARG A 368 32.00 6.62 -17.66
C ARG A 368 31.15 7.45 -18.62
N GLU A 369 30.06 6.91 -19.12
CA GLU A 369 29.06 7.59 -19.94
C GLU A 369 27.96 8.25 -19.10
N GLY A 370 28.10 8.23 -17.77
CA GLY A 370 27.16 8.82 -16.82
C GLY A 370 27.32 10.34 -16.65
N PRO A 371 26.47 10.94 -15.79
CA PRO A 371 26.37 12.39 -15.65
C PRO A 371 27.64 13.07 -15.15
N THR A 372 28.56 12.34 -14.52
CA THR A 372 29.81 12.84 -13.94
C THR A 372 31.05 12.36 -14.67
N GLY A 373 30.90 11.66 -15.80
CA GLY A 373 32.02 11.11 -16.56
C GLY A 373 32.84 10.07 -15.77
N GLY A 374 32.22 9.32 -14.87
CA GLY A 374 32.84 8.27 -14.06
C GLY A 374 33.52 8.75 -12.78
N ARG A 375 33.29 10.00 -12.37
CA ARG A 375 33.84 10.58 -11.15
C ARG A 375 32.75 10.70 -10.09
N GLU A 376 32.90 9.99 -8.98
CA GLU A 376 31.97 10.11 -7.86
C GLU A 376 32.21 11.44 -7.12
N PRO A 377 31.25 12.39 -7.11
CA PRO A 377 31.39 13.64 -6.34
C PRO A 377 31.48 13.35 -4.85
N SER A 378 32.25 14.15 -4.13
CA SER A 378 32.35 14.00 -2.66
C SER A 378 31.12 14.58 -1.97
N GLY A 379 30.59 13.86 -0.96
CA GLY A 379 29.54 14.38 -0.08
C GLY A 379 28.14 14.45 -0.70
N TRP A 380 27.91 13.83 -1.84
CA TRP A 380 26.57 13.74 -2.42
C TRP A 380 25.60 12.96 -1.50
N LYS A 381 24.32 13.30 -1.56
CA LYS A 381 23.28 12.71 -0.72
C LYS A 381 21.98 12.58 -1.50
N VAL A 382 21.26 11.47 -1.27
CA VAL A 382 19.86 11.35 -1.67
C VAL A 382 19.00 12.10 -0.67
N GLN A 383 18.13 12.97 -1.18
CA GLN A 383 17.19 13.74 -0.39
C GLN A 383 15.75 13.43 -0.78
N PHE A 384 14.87 13.41 0.19
CA PHE A 384 13.45 13.21 -0.05
C PHE A 384 12.70 14.52 0.25
N PRO A 385 11.83 14.98 -0.66
CA PRO A 385 11.00 16.15 -0.39
C PRO A 385 10.05 15.88 0.79
N SER A 386 9.61 16.96 1.44
CA SER A 386 8.62 16.86 2.52
C SER A 386 7.35 16.16 2.03
N LEU A 387 6.83 15.27 2.86
CA LEU A 387 5.53 14.62 2.61
C LEU A 387 4.37 15.54 2.93
N TRP A 388 4.57 16.41 3.91
CA TRP A 388 3.62 17.43 4.26
C TRP A 388 3.76 18.62 3.30
N GLN A 389 2.70 18.88 2.56
CA GLN A 389 2.61 20.08 1.74
C GLN A 389 1.78 21.10 2.53
N SER A 390 2.44 22.17 2.93
CA SER A 390 1.76 23.32 3.54
C SER A 390 0.81 23.94 2.52
N THR A 391 -0.33 24.41 2.97
CA THR A 391 -1.20 25.23 2.14
C THR A 391 -0.51 26.58 1.83
N PRO A 392 -0.85 27.26 0.72
CA PRO A 392 -0.28 28.57 0.42
C PRO A 392 -0.45 29.57 1.57
N SER A 393 -1.54 29.48 2.34
CA SER A 393 -1.77 30.31 3.53
C SER A 393 -0.80 29.98 4.66
N GLU A 394 -0.59 28.68 4.96
CA GLU A 394 0.37 28.24 5.98
C GLU A 394 1.79 28.62 5.62
N GLU A 395 2.16 28.53 4.32
CA GLU A 395 3.46 29.00 3.85
C GLU A 395 3.64 30.49 4.01
N ALA A 396 2.62 31.29 3.70
CA ALA A 396 2.64 32.74 3.90
C ALA A 396 2.81 33.11 5.38
N ASP A 397 2.06 32.43 6.27
CA ASP A 397 2.16 32.62 7.72
C ASP A 397 3.54 32.21 8.26
N LEU A 398 4.09 31.10 7.76
CA LEU A 398 5.43 30.66 8.14
C LEU A 398 6.49 31.65 7.69
N ARG A 399 6.40 32.13 6.43
CA ARG A 399 7.30 33.15 5.88
C ARG A 399 7.24 34.45 6.68
N ALA A 400 6.04 34.92 7.08
CA ALA A 400 5.85 36.08 7.91
C ALA A 400 6.50 35.93 9.32
N LYS A 401 6.31 34.77 9.95
CA LYS A 401 6.94 34.45 11.25
C LYS A 401 8.45 34.45 11.18
N VAL A 402 8.99 33.82 10.14
CA VAL A 402 10.45 33.75 9.95
C VAL A 402 11.03 35.13 9.63
N ALA A 403 10.37 35.94 8.78
CA ALA A 403 10.80 37.30 8.49
C ALA A 403 10.82 38.16 9.78
N THR A 404 9.85 37.99 10.67
CA THR A 404 9.82 38.63 11.99
C THR A 404 10.99 38.17 12.86
N THR A 405 11.31 36.90 12.87
CA THR A 405 12.45 36.33 13.61
C THR A 405 13.78 36.86 13.06
N ASP A 406 13.94 36.85 11.73
CA ASP A 406 15.12 37.37 11.05
C ASP A 406 15.34 38.87 11.35
N ALA A 407 14.26 39.70 11.36
CA ALA A 407 14.33 41.09 11.76
C ALA A 407 14.83 41.24 13.21
N MET A 408 14.33 40.42 14.15
CA MET A 408 14.84 40.42 15.53
C MET A 408 16.32 40.00 15.64
N TYR A 409 16.79 39.10 14.85
CA TYR A 409 18.22 38.72 14.83
C TYR A 409 19.08 39.84 14.27
N ILE A 410 18.61 40.53 13.23
CA ILE A 410 19.31 41.72 12.69
C ILE A 410 19.37 42.86 13.74
N ASP A 411 18.25 43.17 14.41
CA ASP A 411 18.18 44.19 15.43
C ASP A 411 19.09 43.91 16.64
N LYS A 412 19.27 42.62 16.97
CA LYS A 412 20.18 42.20 18.07
C LYS A 412 21.63 42.01 17.62
N GLY A 413 21.94 42.26 16.35
CA GLY A 413 23.29 42.10 15.82
C GLY A 413 23.78 40.62 15.75
N VAL A 414 22.86 39.66 15.78
CA VAL A 414 23.19 38.22 15.67
C VAL A 414 23.47 37.82 14.22
N LEU A 415 22.74 38.42 13.28
CA LEU A 415 22.87 38.22 11.84
C LEU A 415 22.91 39.58 11.13
N THR A 416 23.62 39.65 10.03
CA THR A 416 23.60 40.81 9.16
C THR A 416 22.48 40.67 8.11
N PRO A 417 21.95 41.80 7.58
CA PRO A 417 20.98 41.77 6.48
C PRO A 417 21.46 40.99 5.27
N GLU A 418 22.79 40.98 5.00
CA GLU A 418 23.40 40.27 3.89
C GLU A 418 23.36 38.74 4.13
N GLU A 419 23.65 38.28 5.35
CA GLU A 419 23.57 36.86 5.71
C GLU A 419 22.14 36.33 5.62
N VAL A 420 21.16 37.11 6.03
CA VAL A 420 19.74 36.78 5.87
C VAL A 420 19.36 36.76 4.39
N ALA A 421 19.79 37.72 3.59
CA ALA A 421 19.55 37.76 2.15
C ALA A 421 20.16 36.54 1.45
N LEU A 422 21.40 36.17 1.78
CA LEU A 422 22.06 34.97 1.27
C LEU A 422 21.30 33.67 1.64
N SER A 423 20.84 33.58 2.89
CA SER A 423 20.15 32.38 3.39
C SER A 423 18.74 32.22 2.82
N ARG A 424 18.01 33.32 2.56
CA ARG A 424 16.59 33.28 2.19
C ARG A 424 16.30 33.49 0.71
N PHE A 425 17.15 34.21 -0.01
CA PHE A 425 16.87 34.67 -1.38
C PHE A 425 17.91 34.23 -2.41
N ARG A 426 18.75 33.25 -2.12
CA ARG A 426 19.61 32.61 -3.10
C ARG A 426 18.80 31.63 -3.96
N LYS A 427 19.37 31.21 -5.11
CA LYS A 427 18.74 30.29 -6.09
C LYS A 427 18.20 28.99 -5.50
N GLU A 428 18.74 28.55 -4.36
CA GLU A 428 18.29 27.41 -3.56
C GLU A 428 17.57 27.88 -2.28
N GLY A 429 17.30 29.18 -2.17
CA GLY A 429 16.68 29.78 -1.00
C GLY A 429 15.19 29.57 -0.96
N TRP A 430 14.61 30.02 0.12
CA TRP A 430 13.22 29.85 0.49
C TRP A 430 12.21 30.60 -0.40
N SER A 431 12.65 31.59 -1.19
CA SER A 431 11.81 32.31 -2.13
C SER A 431 12.12 31.87 -3.55
N ALA A 432 11.16 31.19 -4.18
CA ALA A 432 11.23 30.86 -5.62
C ALA A 432 10.93 32.09 -6.51
N GLU A 433 10.34 33.15 -5.95
CA GLU A 433 9.85 34.32 -6.70
C GLU A 433 10.87 35.45 -6.76
N THR A 434 11.81 35.50 -5.80
CA THR A 434 12.79 36.59 -5.71
C THR A 434 14.18 36.02 -5.48
N THR A 435 15.06 36.22 -6.44
CA THR A 435 16.50 35.95 -6.31
C THR A 435 17.25 37.26 -6.13
N VAL A 436 18.12 37.32 -5.13
CA VAL A 436 18.95 38.51 -4.87
C VAL A 436 20.37 38.23 -5.32
N ASP A 437 20.87 39.01 -6.27
CA ASP A 437 22.28 39.04 -6.64
C ASP A 437 23.01 40.04 -5.73
N LEU A 438 23.73 39.50 -4.75
CA LEU A 438 24.44 40.31 -3.76
C LEU A 438 25.68 40.96 -4.33
N ASP A 439 26.34 40.35 -5.34
CA ASP A 439 27.52 40.90 -5.95
C ASP A 439 27.16 42.10 -6.80
N ALA A 440 26.04 42.03 -7.54
CA ALA A 440 25.51 43.19 -8.26
C ALA A 440 25.06 44.30 -7.31
N ARG A 441 24.47 43.99 -6.13
CA ARG A 441 24.12 44.95 -5.10
C ARG A 441 25.35 45.63 -4.49
N ARG A 442 26.40 44.89 -4.16
CA ARG A 442 27.64 45.43 -3.62
C ARG A 442 28.29 46.37 -4.63
N ALA A 443 28.39 45.93 -5.88
CA ALA A 443 28.94 46.77 -6.94
C ALA A 443 28.14 48.10 -7.12
N ALA A 444 26.81 48.04 -7.04
CA ALA A 444 25.97 49.21 -7.10
C ALA A 444 26.19 50.15 -5.88
N GLN A 445 26.28 49.59 -4.65
CA GLN A 445 26.54 50.36 -3.44
C GLN A 445 27.94 51.02 -3.46
N GLU A 446 28.95 50.36 -3.92
CA GLU A 446 30.30 50.89 -4.11
C GLU A 446 30.31 52.01 -5.15
N ALA A 447 29.58 51.87 -6.25
CA ALA A 447 29.44 52.90 -7.27
C ALA A 447 28.72 54.15 -6.73
N ASP A 448 27.64 53.99 -5.95
CA ASP A 448 26.90 55.06 -5.33
C ASP A 448 27.74 55.77 -4.24
N ALA A 449 28.51 55.04 -3.43
CA ALA A 449 29.41 55.59 -2.45
C ALA A 449 30.54 56.41 -3.11
N ALA A 450 31.11 55.92 -4.23
CA ALA A 450 32.09 56.60 -5.00
C ALA A 450 31.53 57.89 -5.65
N ALA A 451 30.31 57.86 -6.17
CA ALA A 451 29.62 59.02 -6.70
C ALA A 451 29.32 60.08 -5.63
N ALA A 452 28.87 59.66 -4.43
CA ALA A 452 28.64 60.54 -3.30
C ALA A 452 29.92 61.19 -2.78
N ALA A 453 31.06 60.48 -2.77
CA ALA A 453 32.33 61.01 -2.39
C ALA A 453 32.86 62.06 -3.41
N GLN A 454 32.62 61.89 -4.71
CA GLN A 454 32.93 62.84 -5.75
C GLN A 454 32.11 64.14 -5.64
N HIS A 455 30.85 64.05 -5.22
CA HIS A 455 29.98 65.23 -4.99
C HIS A 455 30.24 65.98 -3.69
N ALA A 456 30.86 65.35 -2.70
CA ALA A 456 31.20 65.99 -1.42
C ALA A 456 32.61 66.65 -1.44
N GLY A 457 33.43 66.43 -2.48
CA GLY A 457 34.77 66.98 -2.63
C GLY A 457 34.91 68.12 -3.65
N GLY A 458 33.82 68.59 -4.28
CA GLY A 458 33.75 69.73 -5.17
C GLY A 458 32.94 70.88 -4.48
#